data_59c38bdfe578a47c3dddcd5644b51f3d
#
_entry.id   59c38bdfe578a47c3dddcd5644b51f3d
#
_cell.length_a   1.000
_cell.length_b   1.000
_cell.length_c   1.000
_cell.angle_alpha   90.00
_cell.angle_beta   90.00
_cell.angle_gamma   90.00
#
_symmetry.space_group_name_H-M   'P 1'
#
loop_
_entity.id
_entity.type
_entity.pdbx_description
1 polymer ?
#
loop_
_entity_poly.entity_id
_entity_poly.type
_entity_poly.pdbx_seq_one_letter_code
_entity_poly.pdbx_strand_id
1 'polypeptide(L)'
;MASDNTRKQPLRPVMALRPPNDIMFEESFWDELADAGIKEIALQWLCLLDDRAPDDAGNVYPQPEDGHPRGLAAMGGERVNRVPTAAFNPTPEYYEGLSWQPPTMPDHLAGQSEKLAAALDMGRSKGFTIYAVDDKGYFLQGGFGSGKLDLSKRTASFTDPSMPAMTVARARDTAKHFPQVTGLLIDGPDFKWEIQPGHRDDLWLEPIDTPENRAFSSSNGMDFQKVLAGREHFKEFLHGFNSDYARKFITKAPGALASHEWWRDHPKFTEWYSFKQAAVEWSVSSSYRGVKEHLPDLQVGNSSRLPFAEPLTGHNTTSKQQYIDFQQPKQYWWSGGVAGFRGTIVNWVDTLVDWNDDLDHDLASELFGTMFDYPLTASYPISDYNGEATDEWFTTAVRDQTAKMLANSGGQKRYMPWVGLEHFGSNWLTASELDRLLEEMQSQGATRYCFFIYNSIKPEIWDVIRKYSTE
;
A
#
# COMPACT_ATOMS: atom_id res chain seq x y z
N MET A 1 31.36 5.67 -29.54
CA MET A 1 31.73 4.91 -28.36
C MET A 1 31.76 5.87 -27.19
N ALA A 2 30.63 6.08 -26.55
CA ALA A 2 30.59 6.82 -25.29
C ALA A 2 30.86 5.79 -24.19
N SER A 3 31.88 6.01 -23.38
CA SER A 3 32.19 5.18 -22.23
C SER A 3 31.06 5.27 -21.24
N ASP A 4 30.32 4.21 -21.15
CA ASP A 4 29.23 4.02 -20.18
C ASP A 4 29.86 3.81 -18.79
N ASN A 5 30.30 4.87 -18.17
CA ASN A 5 30.85 4.90 -16.82
C ASN A 5 29.83 5.56 -15.88
N THR A 6 28.54 5.23 -16.00
CA THR A 6 27.57 5.53 -14.98
C THR A 6 27.82 4.59 -13.82
N ARG A 7 28.69 5.00 -12.87
CA ARG A 7 28.72 4.36 -11.54
C ARG A 7 27.30 4.32 -11.03
N LYS A 8 26.74 3.10 -10.90
CA LYS A 8 25.45 2.91 -10.29
C LYS A 8 25.51 3.58 -8.90
N GLN A 9 24.57 4.46 -8.60
CA GLN A 9 24.52 5.08 -7.28
C GLN A 9 24.13 4.00 -6.27
N PRO A 10 24.78 3.92 -5.10
CA PRO A 10 24.38 2.96 -4.07
C PRO A 10 22.93 3.21 -3.65
N LEU A 11 22.23 2.15 -3.36
CA LEU A 11 20.85 2.22 -2.90
C LEU A 11 20.80 2.83 -1.49
N ARG A 12 19.69 3.48 -1.20
CA ARG A 12 19.32 3.96 0.13
C ARG A 12 18.13 3.10 0.62
N PRO A 13 18.42 1.95 1.22
CA PRO A 13 17.37 1.06 1.70
C PRO A 13 16.71 1.62 2.96
N VAL A 14 15.40 1.48 3.00
CA VAL A 14 14.56 1.67 4.19
C VAL A 14 14.06 0.28 4.58
N MET A 15 14.07 -0.04 5.86
CA MET A 15 13.55 -1.31 6.35
C MET A 15 12.20 -1.11 7.04
N ALA A 16 11.19 -1.81 6.56
CA ALA A 16 9.90 -1.83 7.23
C ALA A 16 9.90 -2.86 8.37
N LEU A 17 9.33 -2.48 9.49
CA LEU A 17 9.15 -3.33 10.66
C LEU A 17 7.68 -3.43 11.01
N ARG A 18 7.24 -4.66 11.30
CA ARG A 18 5.93 -4.94 11.92
C ARG A 18 6.11 -5.35 13.38
N PRO A 19 5.11 -5.17 14.22
CA PRO A 19 5.11 -5.81 15.53
C PRO A 19 5.35 -7.33 15.42
N PRO A 20 6.07 -7.93 16.37
CA PRO A 20 6.60 -7.34 17.59
C PRO A 20 7.78 -6.40 17.33
N ASN A 21 7.75 -5.23 17.97
CA ASN A 21 8.84 -4.23 17.86
C ASN A 21 9.94 -4.44 18.91
N ASP A 22 9.82 -5.44 19.77
CA ASP A 22 10.74 -5.76 20.87
C ASP A 22 12.15 -6.12 20.40
N ILE A 23 12.31 -6.59 19.15
CA ILE A 23 13.63 -6.78 18.55
C ILE A 23 14.46 -5.48 18.50
N MET A 24 13.80 -4.33 18.42
CA MET A 24 14.44 -3.03 18.39
C MET A 24 15.09 -2.65 19.74
N PHE A 25 14.73 -3.35 20.84
CA PHE A 25 15.30 -3.09 22.16
C PHE A 25 16.75 -3.58 22.27
N GLU A 26 17.16 -4.46 21.36
CA GLU A 26 18.51 -4.98 21.31
C GLU A 26 19.41 -4.11 20.42
N GLU A 27 20.58 -3.75 20.91
CA GLU A 27 21.55 -2.95 20.15
C GLU A 27 21.99 -3.64 18.85
N SER A 28 22.11 -4.97 18.90
CA SER A 28 22.48 -5.81 17.75
C SER A 28 21.55 -5.66 16.54
N PHE A 29 20.27 -5.38 16.76
CA PHE A 29 19.33 -5.09 15.66
C PHE A 29 19.75 -3.86 14.84
N TRP A 30 20.13 -2.78 15.54
CA TRP A 30 20.55 -1.54 14.88
C TRP A 30 21.90 -1.69 14.19
N ASP A 31 22.80 -2.48 14.78
CA ASP A 31 24.10 -2.77 14.18
C ASP A 31 23.96 -3.63 12.93
N GLU A 32 23.11 -4.66 12.94
CA GLU A 32 22.83 -5.49 11.77
C GLU A 32 22.29 -4.67 10.58
N LEU A 33 21.34 -3.77 10.86
CA LEU A 33 20.81 -2.87 9.83
C LEU A 33 21.90 -1.93 9.29
N ALA A 34 22.69 -1.36 10.19
CA ALA A 34 23.78 -0.45 9.81
C ALA A 34 24.84 -1.14 8.95
N ASP A 35 25.21 -2.38 9.31
CA ASP A 35 26.16 -3.22 8.57
C ASP A 35 25.64 -3.61 7.17
N ALA A 36 24.31 -3.69 7.03
CA ALA A 36 23.65 -3.88 5.74
C ALA A 36 23.47 -2.56 4.94
N GLY A 37 24.03 -1.44 5.40
CA GLY A 37 23.88 -0.14 4.74
C GLY A 37 22.52 0.54 4.93
N ILE A 38 21.67 0.00 5.81
CA ILE A 38 20.34 0.53 6.09
C ILE A 38 20.46 1.61 7.18
N LYS A 39 19.92 2.78 6.91
CA LYS A 39 19.91 3.92 7.85
C LYS A 39 18.51 4.54 8.01
N GLU A 40 17.50 3.92 7.43
CA GLU A 40 16.12 4.39 7.51
C GLU A 40 15.22 3.20 7.88
N ILE A 41 14.30 3.39 8.83
CA ILE A 41 13.28 2.39 9.17
C ILE A 41 11.87 2.96 9.09
N ALA A 42 10.91 2.13 8.73
CA ALA A 42 9.50 2.45 8.70
C ALA A 42 8.74 1.50 9.64
N LEU A 43 8.22 2.04 10.73
CA LEU A 43 7.48 1.27 11.72
C LEU A 43 6.02 1.16 11.28
N GLN A 44 5.65 0.00 10.76
CA GLN A 44 4.27 -0.29 10.43
C GLN A 44 3.52 -0.61 11.73
N TRP A 45 2.80 0.33 12.26
CA TRP A 45 2.17 0.33 13.57
C TRP A 45 3.16 0.54 14.72
N LEU A 46 3.26 1.78 15.11
CA LEU A 46 3.93 2.16 16.34
C LEU A 46 3.03 1.78 17.52
N CYS A 47 3.12 0.53 17.96
CA CYS A 47 2.27 -0.08 18.97
C CYS A 47 3.09 -0.99 19.87
N LEU A 48 2.49 -1.35 21.03
CA LEU A 48 2.99 -2.42 21.90
C LEU A 48 2.20 -3.69 21.68
N LEU A 49 2.68 -4.81 22.20
CA LEU A 49 1.99 -6.08 22.19
C LEU A 49 1.59 -6.46 23.62
N ASP A 50 0.31 -6.73 23.83
CA ASP A 50 -0.23 -7.17 25.11
C ASP A 50 -0.41 -8.69 25.14
N ASP A 51 0.38 -9.36 25.96
CA ASP A 51 0.32 -10.82 26.18
C ASP A 51 -0.84 -11.23 27.07
N ARG A 52 -1.48 -10.27 27.76
CA ARG A 52 -2.54 -10.49 28.74
C ARG A 52 -3.91 -10.11 28.18
N ALA A 53 -4.01 -9.82 26.90
CA ALA A 53 -5.29 -9.61 26.28
C ALA A 53 -6.16 -10.86 26.46
N PRO A 54 -7.44 -10.71 26.83
CA PRO A 54 -8.33 -11.86 27.00
C PRO A 54 -8.43 -12.66 25.71
N ASP A 55 -8.54 -13.99 25.80
CA ASP A 55 -8.67 -14.90 24.66
C ASP A 55 -9.86 -14.55 23.74
N ASP A 56 -10.85 -13.84 24.27
CA ASP A 56 -12.01 -13.32 23.56
C ASP A 56 -11.81 -11.90 22.97
N ALA A 57 -10.67 -11.26 23.22
CA ALA A 57 -10.28 -10.01 22.56
C ALA A 57 -9.97 -10.22 21.07
N GLY A 58 -10.73 -11.07 20.46
CA GLY A 58 -10.78 -11.52 19.07
C GLY A 58 -9.48 -11.29 18.30
N ASN A 59 -8.90 -12.35 17.81
CA ASN A 59 -7.72 -12.27 16.96
C ASN A 59 -7.88 -11.14 15.95
N VAL A 60 -7.06 -10.11 16.07
CA VAL A 60 -7.06 -8.94 15.18
C VAL A 60 -6.70 -9.35 13.74
N TYR A 61 -6.18 -10.55 13.58
CA TYR A 61 -5.84 -11.15 12.30
C TYR A 61 -6.81 -12.30 11.99
N PRO A 62 -7.32 -12.36 10.72
CA PRO A 62 -8.11 -13.50 10.27
C PRO A 62 -7.34 -14.79 10.53
N GLN A 63 -8.03 -15.79 11.10
CA GLN A 63 -7.44 -17.10 11.29
C GLN A 63 -7.36 -17.85 9.96
N PRO A 64 -6.41 -18.80 9.80
CA PRO A 64 -6.33 -19.64 8.60
C PRO A 64 -7.63 -20.37 8.27
N GLU A 65 -8.43 -20.68 9.29
CA GLU A 65 -9.74 -21.34 9.16
C GLU A 65 -10.79 -20.47 8.44
N ASP A 66 -10.60 -19.15 8.38
CA ASP A 66 -11.48 -18.23 7.66
C ASP A 66 -11.20 -18.18 6.14
N GLY A 67 -10.34 -19.06 5.64
CA GLY A 67 -9.92 -19.07 4.23
C GLY A 67 -9.01 -17.90 3.82
N HIS A 68 -8.60 -17.05 4.78
CA HIS A 68 -7.63 -15.98 4.54
C HIS A 68 -6.20 -16.51 4.69
N PRO A 69 -5.34 -16.36 3.68
CA PRO A 69 -3.91 -16.72 3.79
C PRO A 69 -3.13 -15.85 4.80
N ARG A 70 -3.79 -14.92 5.46
CA ARG A 70 -3.24 -13.92 6.38
C ARG A 70 -3.17 -14.39 7.83
N GLY A 71 -2.99 -15.70 8.07
CA GLY A 71 -2.76 -16.19 9.42
C GLY A 71 -1.42 -15.71 9.99
N LEU A 72 -1.33 -15.66 11.31
CA LEU A 72 -0.13 -15.34 12.10
C LEU A 72 1.11 -16.21 11.81
N ALA A 73 1.02 -17.22 10.95
CA ALA A 73 2.16 -17.97 10.43
C ALA A 73 3.26 -17.06 9.84
N ALA A 74 2.90 -15.84 9.41
CA ALA A 74 3.83 -14.83 8.94
C ALA A 74 4.72 -14.22 10.03
N MET A 75 4.47 -14.48 11.29
CA MET A 75 5.24 -13.94 12.42
C MET A 75 6.17 -14.99 13.07
N GLY A 76 6.74 -15.88 12.28
CA GLY A 76 7.73 -16.85 12.79
C GLY A 76 7.17 -18.17 13.31
N GLY A 77 5.92 -18.51 12.99
CA GLY A 77 5.37 -19.86 13.23
C GLY A 77 4.90 -20.15 14.66
N GLU A 78 5.13 -19.25 15.61
CA GLU A 78 4.53 -19.34 16.93
C GLU A 78 3.20 -18.60 16.96
N ARG A 79 2.15 -19.25 17.47
CA ARG A 79 0.89 -18.58 17.82
C ARG A 79 1.17 -17.63 18.97
N VAL A 80 1.50 -16.41 18.66
CA VAL A 80 1.67 -15.36 19.66
C VAL A 80 0.28 -14.85 19.98
N ASN A 81 -0.27 -15.21 21.12
CA ASN A 81 -1.51 -14.66 21.69
C ASN A 81 -1.30 -13.20 22.16
N ARG A 82 -0.62 -12.39 21.34
CA ARG A 82 -0.30 -11.00 21.63
C ARG A 82 -1.19 -10.09 20.81
N VAL A 83 -1.86 -9.16 21.45
CA VAL A 83 -2.73 -8.19 20.78
C VAL A 83 -2.00 -6.86 20.67
N PRO A 84 -1.84 -6.31 19.45
CA PRO A 84 -1.32 -4.95 19.29
C PRO A 84 -2.19 -3.95 20.03
N THR A 85 -1.57 -3.08 20.83
CA THR A 85 -2.23 -2.06 21.64
C THR A 85 -1.47 -0.73 21.55
N ALA A 86 -2.08 0.34 22.08
CA ALA A 86 -1.47 1.66 22.06
C ALA A 86 -0.12 1.69 22.76
N ALA A 87 0.85 2.39 22.17
CA ALA A 87 2.18 2.57 22.74
C ALA A 87 2.28 3.75 23.71
N PHE A 88 1.23 4.56 23.81
CA PHE A 88 1.11 5.72 24.69
C PHE A 88 -0.35 6.04 24.98
N ASN A 89 -0.59 6.84 26.00
CA ASN A 89 -1.92 7.39 26.24
C ASN A 89 -2.16 8.61 25.35
N PRO A 90 -3.29 8.65 24.62
CA PRO A 90 -3.60 9.77 23.74
C PRO A 90 -3.72 11.07 24.52
N THR A 91 -3.32 12.18 23.92
CA THR A 91 -3.53 13.52 24.44
C THR A 91 -4.97 13.96 24.12
N PRO A 92 -5.89 14.03 25.10
CA PRO A 92 -7.32 14.17 24.83
C PRO A 92 -7.66 15.38 23.95
N GLU A 93 -6.96 16.50 24.13
CA GLU A 93 -7.19 17.75 23.40
C GLU A 93 -6.93 17.63 21.89
N TYR A 94 -6.14 16.64 21.47
CA TYR A 94 -5.88 16.42 20.04
C TYR A 94 -7.04 15.71 19.33
N TYR A 95 -7.87 15.01 20.10
CA TYR A 95 -9.00 14.20 19.61
C TYR A 95 -10.37 14.80 19.95
N GLU A 96 -10.38 16.00 20.54
CA GLU A 96 -11.62 16.68 20.90
C GLU A 96 -12.49 16.94 19.66
N GLY A 97 -13.76 16.57 19.75
CA GLY A 97 -14.71 16.70 18.64
C GLY A 97 -14.60 15.67 17.53
N LEU A 98 -13.64 14.74 17.59
CA LEU A 98 -13.55 13.65 16.64
C LEU A 98 -14.53 12.53 17.00
N SER A 99 -15.18 11.96 15.99
CA SER A 99 -16.09 10.81 16.15
C SER A 99 -15.35 9.53 16.59
N TRP A 100 -14.03 9.50 16.46
CA TRP A 100 -13.17 8.37 16.79
C TRP A 100 -12.23 8.73 17.93
N GLN A 101 -12.13 7.83 18.89
CA GLN A 101 -11.19 7.99 20.01
C GLN A 101 -10.13 6.87 19.92
N PRO A 102 -8.84 7.20 20.02
CA PRO A 102 -7.80 6.18 20.02
C PRO A 102 -7.85 5.35 21.31
N PRO A 103 -7.39 4.10 21.28
CA PRO A 103 -7.27 3.28 22.49
C PRO A 103 -6.25 3.91 23.45
N THR A 104 -6.45 3.68 24.73
CA THR A 104 -5.47 4.01 25.78
C THR A 104 -4.47 2.88 25.94
N MET A 105 -3.23 3.21 26.29
CA MET A 105 -2.22 2.22 26.63
C MET A 105 -2.60 1.55 27.96
N PRO A 106 -2.55 0.21 28.05
CA PRO A 106 -2.71 -0.51 29.31
C PRO A 106 -1.61 -0.13 30.31
N ASP A 107 -1.97 0.15 31.57
CA ASP A 107 -1.03 0.59 32.60
C ASP A 107 0.16 -0.34 32.80
N HIS A 108 -0.07 -1.66 32.67
CA HIS A 108 0.98 -2.66 32.82
C HIS A 108 2.03 -2.65 31.71
N LEU A 109 1.78 -1.94 30.60
CA LEU A 109 2.70 -1.80 29.49
C LEU A 109 3.53 -0.52 29.53
N ALA A 110 3.36 0.32 30.55
CA ALA A 110 4.10 1.59 30.67
C ALA A 110 5.63 1.39 30.55
N GLY A 111 6.18 0.38 31.22
CA GLY A 111 7.60 0.06 31.12
C GLY A 111 8.05 -0.41 29.72
N GLN A 112 7.15 -0.98 28.91
CA GLN A 112 7.45 -1.32 27.52
C GLN A 112 7.44 -0.07 26.62
N SER A 113 6.55 0.89 26.90
CA SER A 113 6.55 2.18 26.19
C SER A 113 7.88 2.93 26.41
N GLU A 114 8.39 2.94 27.65
CA GLU A 114 9.69 3.53 27.96
C GLU A 114 10.84 2.81 27.23
N LYS A 115 10.81 1.48 27.16
CA LYS A 115 11.80 0.71 26.39
C LYS A 115 11.72 1.01 24.90
N LEU A 116 10.51 1.17 24.35
CA LEU A 116 10.34 1.57 22.95
C LEU A 116 10.94 2.94 22.68
N ALA A 117 10.70 3.92 23.55
CA ALA A 117 11.31 5.24 23.43
C ALA A 117 12.86 5.17 23.48
N ALA A 118 13.41 4.41 24.43
CA ALA A 118 14.85 4.19 24.53
C ALA A 118 15.45 3.50 23.29
N ALA A 119 14.73 2.54 22.70
CA ALA A 119 15.15 1.89 21.45
C ALA A 119 15.17 2.88 20.28
N LEU A 120 14.17 3.75 20.18
CA LEU A 120 14.14 4.81 19.16
C LEU A 120 15.27 5.82 19.36
N ASP A 121 15.59 6.18 20.61
CA ASP A 121 16.77 7.02 20.95
C ASP A 121 18.07 6.36 20.51
N MET A 122 18.22 5.06 20.75
CA MET A 122 19.38 4.28 20.30
C MET A 122 19.51 4.33 18.77
N GLY A 123 18.41 4.09 18.03
CA GLY A 123 18.40 4.22 16.58
C GLY A 123 18.82 5.62 16.11
N ARG A 124 18.27 6.67 16.73
CA ARG A 124 18.65 8.06 16.41
C ARG A 124 20.13 8.34 16.70
N SER A 125 20.66 7.85 17.81
CA SER A 125 22.07 8.02 18.16
C SER A 125 23.03 7.34 17.16
N LYS A 126 22.58 6.26 16.53
CA LYS A 126 23.30 5.56 15.45
C LYS A 126 23.02 6.17 14.06
N GLY A 127 22.30 7.29 13.98
CA GLY A 127 22.04 8.06 12.76
C GLY A 127 20.86 7.58 11.91
N PHE A 128 19.97 6.76 12.47
CA PHE A 128 18.79 6.30 11.75
C PHE A 128 17.72 7.39 11.60
N THR A 129 17.09 7.43 10.45
CA THR A 129 15.82 8.12 10.20
C THR A 129 14.65 7.17 10.48
N ILE A 130 13.67 7.62 11.26
CA ILE A 130 12.57 6.79 11.73
C ILE A 130 11.25 7.34 11.20
N TYR A 131 10.50 6.52 10.48
CA TYR A 131 9.17 6.81 10.00
C TYR A 131 8.13 6.01 10.78
N ALA A 132 7.01 6.63 11.13
CA ALA A 132 5.81 5.93 11.58
C ALA A 132 4.83 5.78 10.41
N VAL A 133 4.21 4.62 10.26
CA VAL A 133 3.18 4.39 9.26
C VAL A 133 1.80 4.61 9.88
N ASP A 134 1.03 5.52 9.30
CA ASP A 134 -0.38 5.76 9.63
C ASP A 134 -1.26 4.99 8.66
N ASP A 135 -1.67 3.80 9.05
CA ASP A 135 -2.59 2.96 8.29
C ASP A 135 -4.04 3.38 8.57
N LYS A 136 -4.62 4.14 7.67
CA LYS A 136 -5.99 4.66 7.80
C LYS A 136 -7.06 3.56 7.88
N GLY A 137 -6.77 2.36 7.37
CA GLY A 137 -7.73 1.25 7.38
C GLY A 137 -7.86 0.55 8.72
N TYR A 138 -6.80 0.41 9.49
CA TYR A 138 -6.75 -0.41 10.69
C TYR A 138 -7.13 0.33 11.99
N PHE A 139 -6.91 1.63 12.05
CA PHE A 139 -7.08 2.39 13.29
C PHE A 139 -8.47 2.96 13.52
N LEU A 140 -9.32 3.01 12.50
CA LEU A 140 -10.61 3.67 12.58
C LEU A 140 -11.75 2.80 13.09
N GLN A 141 -11.52 1.51 13.28
CA GLN A 141 -12.60 0.57 13.58
C GLN A 141 -12.61 0.04 15.01
N GLY A 142 -12.29 0.86 15.95
CA GLY A 142 -12.44 0.50 17.35
C GLY A 142 -11.16 0.06 18.02
N GLY A 143 -10.03 0.34 17.42
CA GLY A 143 -8.73 0.22 18.07
C GLY A 143 -8.21 -1.22 18.16
N PHE A 144 -6.93 -1.31 18.34
CA PHE A 144 -6.29 -2.52 18.81
C PHE A 144 -6.90 -2.92 20.16
N GLY A 145 -7.35 -4.15 20.29
CA GLY A 145 -7.88 -4.69 21.54
C GLY A 145 -9.38 -4.56 21.76
N SER A 146 -10.18 -3.99 20.87
CA SER A 146 -11.62 -3.87 21.02
C SER A 146 -12.46 -4.97 20.34
N GLY A 147 -11.96 -6.20 20.29
CA GLY A 147 -12.75 -7.32 19.76
C GLY A 147 -12.75 -7.43 18.25
N LYS A 148 -13.44 -8.41 17.71
CA LYS A 148 -13.43 -8.83 16.31
C LYS A 148 -13.38 -7.65 15.33
N LEU A 149 -12.35 -7.65 14.50
CA LEU A 149 -12.26 -6.75 13.35
C LEU A 149 -13.47 -7.04 12.45
N ASP A 150 -14.48 -6.21 12.51
CA ASP A 150 -15.58 -6.28 11.58
C ASP A 150 -15.10 -5.73 10.23
N LEU A 151 -14.65 -6.64 9.38
CA LEU A 151 -14.13 -6.31 8.05
C LEU A 151 -15.17 -5.59 7.18
N SER A 152 -16.47 -5.72 7.51
CA SER A 152 -17.54 -4.98 6.84
C SER A 152 -17.52 -3.49 7.19
N LYS A 153 -16.91 -3.11 8.31
CA LYS A 153 -16.75 -1.73 8.78
C LYS A 153 -15.37 -1.13 8.45
N ARG A 154 -14.56 -1.79 7.64
CA ARG A 154 -13.24 -1.28 7.22
C ARG A 154 -13.27 0.03 6.43
N THR A 155 -14.42 0.49 6.06
CA THR A 155 -14.58 1.66 5.21
C THR A 155 -15.28 2.79 5.96
N ALA A 156 -14.54 3.43 6.87
CA ALA A 156 -14.87 4.84 7.10
C ALA A 156 -14.73 5.55 5.73
N SER A 157 -15.74 6.30 5.36
CA SER A 157 -15.71 7.03 4.09
C SER A 157 -14.47 7.91 4.04
N PHE A 158 -13.70 7.85 2.95
CA PHE A 158 -12.51 8.71 2.78
C PHE A 158 -12.85 10.19 2.77
N THR A 159 -14.12 10.51 2.64
CA THR A 159 -14.67 11.87 2.65
C THR A 159 -15.16 12.29 4.04
N ASP A 160 -15.05 11.42 5.06
CA ASP A 160 -15.33 11.79 6.44
C ASP A 160 -14.27 12.78 6.96
N PRO A 161 -14.65 14.00 7.39
CA PRO A 161 -13.71 14.98 7.92
C PRO A 161 -12.90 14.49 9.14
N SER A 162 -13.41 13.52 9.87
CA SER A 162 -12.69 12.91 10.99
C SER A 162 -11.44 12.15 10.54
N MET A 163 -11.39 11.66 9.29
CA MET A 163 -10.26 10.88 8.79
C MET A 163 -8.95 11.68 8.74
N PRO A 164 -8.87 12.80 8.00
CA PRO A 164 -7.66 13.62 8.02
C PRO A 164 -7.37 14.23 9.39
N ALA A 165 -8.39 14.61 10.16
CA ALA A 165 -8.22 15.14 11.50
C ALA A 165 -7.62 14.11 12.46
N MET A 166 -8.01 12.83 12.36
CA MET A 166 -7.41 11.74 13.11
C MET A 166 -5.93 11.54 12.77
N THR A 167 -5.58 11.57 11.49
CA THR A 167 -4.16 11.49 11.05
C THR A 167 -3.34 12.62 11.67
N VAL A 168 -3.87 13.85 11.69
CA VAL A 168 -3.21 15.02 12.32
C VAL A 168 -3.04 14.82 13.83
N ALA A 169 -4.10 14.41 14.52
CA ALA A 169 -4.08 14.18 15.97
C ALA A 169 -3.02 13.11 16.33
N ARG A 170 -2.98 12.01 15.58
CA ARG A 170 -2.02 10.92 15.81
C ARG A 170 -0.59 11.31 15.47
N ALA A 171 -0.38 12.09 14.42
CA ALA A 171 0.94 12.63 14.11
C ALA A 171 1.47 13.53 15.24
N ARG A 172 0.62 14.38 15.80
CA ARG A 172 0.94 15.25 16.95
C ARG A 172 1.26 14.44 18.20
N ASP A 173 0.45 13.43 18.50
CA ASP A 173 0.70 12.52 19.63
C ASP A 173 1.99 11.72 19.45
N THR A 174 2.21 11.17 18.27
CA THR A 174 3.46 10.47 17.95
C THR A 174 4.66 11.37 18.16
N ALA A 175 4.64 12.59 17.64
CA ALA A 175 5.74 13.55 17.82
C ALA A 175 5.94 13.98 19.28
N LYS A 176 4.87 14.01 20.09
CA LYS A 176 4.93 14.33 21.51
C LYS A 176 5.56 13.21 22.34
N HIS A 177 5.14 11.96 22.09
CA HIS A 177 5.56 10.80 22.88
C HIS A 177 6.84 10.15 22.35
N PHE A 178 7.08 10.23 21.04
CA PHE A 178 8.24 9.68 20.34
C PHE A 178 8.87 10.73 19.41
N PRO A 179 9.55 11.76 19.96
CA PRO A 179 10.16 12.82 19.16
C PRO A 179 11.29 12.33 18.24
N GLN A 180 11.71 11.07 18.41
CA GLN A 180 12.66 10.40 17.53
C GLN A 180 12.08 10.09 16.14
N VAL A 181 10.77 10.03 16.02
CA VAL A 181 10.08 9.83 14.72
C VAL A 181 10.18 11.13 13.93
N THR A 182 10.78 11.05 12.74
CA THR A 182 11.06 12.20 11.88
C THR A 182 10.23 12.22 10.60
N GLY A 183 9.41 11.21 10.41
CA GLY A 183 8.51 11.15 9.26
C GLY A 183 7.26 10.33 9.51
N LEU A 184 6.22 10.63 8.74
CA LEU A 184 4.94 9.96 8.73
C LEU A 184 4.70 9.40 7.33
N LEU A 185 4.27 8.15 7.26
CA LEU A 185 3.81 7.48 6.05
C LEU A 185 2.30 7.29 6.14
N ILE A 186 1.55 8.01 5.34
CA ILE A 186 0.10 7.83 5.26
C ILE A 186 -0.17 6.65 4.32
N ASP A 187 -0.58 5.51 4.88
CA ASP A 187 -0.92 4.31 4.11
C ASP A 187 -2.40 4.33 3.70
N GLY A 188 -2.64 4.43 2.42
CA GLY A 188 -3.96 4.70 1.86
C GLY A 188 -4.29 6.22 1.83
N PRO A 189 -5.57 6.59 1.67
CA PRO A 189 -6.73 5.74 1.41
C PRO A 189 -6.72 5.19 -0.02
N ASP A 190 -7.24 3.97 -0.19
CA ASP A 190 -7.43 3.34 -1.50
C ASP A 190 -8.88 2.89 -1.64
N PHE A 191 -9.54 3.19 -2.76
CA PHE A 191 -10.74 2.47 -3.12
C PHE A 191 -10.41 1.00 -3.43
N LYS A 192 -11.37 0.12 -3.22
CA LYS A 192 -11.18 -1.31 -3.42
C LYS A 192 -10.79 -1.61 -4.88
N TRP A 193 -9.73 -2.36 -5.05
CA TRP A 193 -9.18 -2.75 -6.35
C TRP A 193 -8.65 -4.19 -6.36
N GLU A 194 -8.32 -4.72 -5.21
CA GLU A 194 -7.83 -6.08 -5.02
C GLU A 194 -9.01 -7.05 -5.02
N ILE A 195 -8.90 -8.10 -5.79
CA ILE A 195 -9.82 -9.23 -5.81
C ILE A 195 -9.10 -10.41 -5.17
N GLN A 196 -9.69 -10.98 -4.13
CA GLN A 196 -9.15 -12.19 -3.51
C GLN A 196 -9.49 -13.42 -4.34
N PRO A 197 -8.65 -14.48 -4.30
CA PRO A 197 -8.96 -15.73 -4.97
C PRO A 197 -10.36 -16.23 -4.61
N GLY A 198 -11.22 -16.43 -5.61
CA GLY A 198 -12.61 -16.88 -5.42
C GLY A 198 -13.62 -15.82 -4.94
N HIS A 199 -13.19 -14.58 -4.66
CA HIS A 199 -14.06 -13.50 -4.17
C HIS A 199 -14.34 -12.47 -5.27
N ARG A 200 -15.07 -12.88 -6.32
CA ARG A 200 -15.27 -12.11 -7.56
C ARG A 200 -15.96 -10.75 -7.35
N ASP A 201 -16.80 -10.63 -6.31
CA ASP A 201 -17.55 -9.41 -6.00
C ASP A 201 -16.83 -8.43 -5.06
N ASP A 202 -15.58 -8.69 -4.69
CA ASP A 202 -14.82 -7.87 -3.74
C ASP A 202 -14.80 -6.37 -4.08
N LEU A 203 -14.76 -6.02 -5.37
CA LEU A 203 -14.77 -4.63 -5.84
C LEU A 203 -16.05 -3.87 -5.47
N TRP A 204 -17.14 -4.60 -5.27
CA TRP A 204 -18.47 -4.03 -5.06
C TRP A 204 -18.92 -4.00 -3.60
N LEU A 205 -18.13 -4.60 -2.70
CA LEU A 205 -18.45 -4.68 -1.27
C LEU A 205 -18.28 -3.36 -0.53
N GLU A 206 -17.56 -2.39 -1.10
CA GLU A 206 -17.35 -1.10 -0.48
C GLU A 206 -18.63 -0.25 -0.50
N PRO A 207 -19.15 0.18 0.67
CA PRO A 207 -20.33 1.03 0.73
C PRO A 207 -20.00 2.45 0.25
N ILE A 208 -20.49 2.80 -0.93
CA ILE A 208 -20.29 4.14 -1.52
C ILE A 208 -21.43 5.10 -1.13
N ASP A 209 -22.63 4.58 -0.96
CA ASP A 209 -23.78 5.42 -0.60
C ASP A 209 -23.81 5.71 0.89
N THR A 210 -22.99 6.67 1.31
CA THR A 210 -22.90 7.15 2.68
C THR A 210 -23.24 8.64 2.77
N PRO A 211 -23.69 9.13 3.93
CA PRO A 211 -23.96 10.57 4.15
C PRO A 211 -22.75 11.45 3.83
N GLU A 212 -21.55 10.99 4.20
CA GLU A 212 -20.29 11.70 4.00
C GLU A 212 -19.98 11.84 2.51
N ASN A 213 -20.10 10.77 1.72
CA ASN A 213 -19.88 10.79 0.29
C ASN A 213 -20.91 11.68 -0.43
N ARG A 214 -22.17 11.69 0.01
CA ARG A 214 -23.19 12.59 -0.51
C ARG A 214 -22.86 14.05 -0.22
N ALA A 215 -22.48 14.37 1.02
CA ALA A 215 -22.10 15.72 1.42
C ALA A 215 -20.85 16.20 0.67
N PHE A 216 -19.83 15.34 0.56
CA PHE A 216 -18.61 15.62 -0.19
C PHE A 216 -18.90 15.93 -1.66
N SER A 217 -19.68 15.08 -2.33
CA SER A 217 -20.06 15.28 -3.73
C SER A 217 -20.77 16.63 -3.92
N SER A 218 -21.73 16.93 -3.07
CA SER A 218 -22.46 18.20 -3.11
C SER A 218 -21.54 19.41 -2.95
N SER A 219 -20.63 19.35 -1.97
CA SER A 219 -19.67 20.43 -1.69
C SER A 219 -18.65 20.66 -2.81
N ASN A 220 -18.41 19.64 -3.63
CA ASN A 220 -17.51 19.68 -4.78
C ASN A 220 -18.23 19.85 -6.13
N GLY A 221 -19.52 20.15 -6.12
CA GLY A 221 -20.32 20.36 -7.33
C GLY A 221 -20.56 19.10 -8.16
N MET A 222 -20.44 17.91 -7.55
CA MET A 222 -20.65 16.62 -8.19
C MET A 222 -22.10 16.15 -7.95
N ASP A 223 -22.72 15.60 -8.97
CA ASP A 223 -24.02 14.94 -8.86
C ASP A 223 -23.82 13.49 -8.37
N PHE A 224 -24.10 13.25 -7.10
CA PHE A 224 -23.88 11.96 -6.49
C PHE A 224 -24.67 10.80 -7.14
N GLN A 225 -25.84 11.10 -7.71
CA GLN A 225 -26.61 10.09 -8.45
C GLN A 225 -25.88 9.64 -9.72
N LYS A 226 -25.18 10.57 -10.39
CA LYS A 226 -24.32 10.21 -11.52
C LYS A 226 -23.09 9.41 -11.08
N VAL A 227 -22.52 9.70 -9.91
CA VAL A 227 -21.43 8.89 -9.33
C VAL A 227 -21.88 7.44 -9.13
N LEU A 228 -23.04 7.23 -8.50
CA LEU A 228 -23.61 5.89 -8.32
C LEU A 228 -23.91 5.20 -9.65
N ALA A 229 -24.54 5.92 -10.57
CA ALA A 229 -24.82 5.39 -11.92
C ALA A 229 -23.52 5.06 -12.69
N GLY A 230 -22.45 5.82 -12.46
CA GLY A 230 -21.13 5.56 -13.03
C GLY A 230 -20.51 4.27 -12.51
N ARG A 231 -20.64 4.01 -11.21
CA ARG A 231 -20.19 2.75 -10.61
C ARG A 231 -20.93 1.54 -11.18
N GLU A 232 -22.26 1.61 -11.26
CA GLU A 232 -23.06 0.53 -11.83
C GLU A 232 -22.71 0.32 -13.32
N HIS A 233 -22.54 1.40 -14.07
CA HIS A 233 -22.14 1.30 -15.48
C HIS A 233 -20.74 0.67 -15.64
N PHE A 234 -19.80 0.94 -14.72
CA PHE A 234 -18.49 0.27 -14.72
C PHE A 234 -18.64 -1.24 -14.44
N LYS A 235 -19.52 -1.60 -13.51
CA LYS A 235 -19.84 -3.01 -13.26
C LYS A 235 -20.43 -3.68 -14.49
N GLU A 236 -21.45 -3.08 -15.10
CA GLU A 236 -22.06 -3.56 -16.35
C GLU A 236 -21.04 -3.73 -17.48
N PHE A 237 -20.11 -2.77 -17.60
CA PHE A 237 -19.03 -2.82 -18.58
C PHE A 237 -18.13 -4.03 -18.39
N LEU A 238 -17.68 -4.28 -17.15
CA LEU A 238 -16.81 -5.43 -16.85
C LEU A 238 -17.50 -6.78 -17.02
N HIS A 239 -18.82 -6.85 -16.87
CA HIS A 239 -19.62 -8.05 -17.07
C HIS A 239 -20.21 -8.18 -18.50
N GLY A 240 -19.94 -7.23 -19.37
CA GLY A 240 -20.54 -7.16 -20.70
C GLY A 240 -19.63 -7.56 -21.86
N PHE A 241 -18.48 -8.12 -21.57
CA PHE A 241 -17.56 -8.55 -22.62
C PHE A 241 -18.00 -9.87 -23.24
N ASN A 242 -17.98 -9.90 -24.55
CA ASN A 242 -17.87 -11.13 -25.34
C ASN A 242 -16.60 -11.06 -26.18
N SER A 243 -16.20 -12.16 -26.79
CA SER A 243 -14.95 -12.24 -27.56
C SER A 243 -14.85 -11.17 -28.66
N ASP A 244 -15.94 -10.90 -29.36
CA ASP A 244 -15.95 -9.88 -30.43
C ASP A 244 -15.78 -8.47 -29.88
N TYR A 245 -16.44 -8.15 -28.77
CA TYR A 245 -16.33 -6.83 -28.15
C TYR A 245 -14.96 -6.63 -27.52
N ALA A 246 -14.41 -7.65 -26.84
CA ALA A 246 -13.07 -7.61 -26.28
C ALA A 246 -12.01 -7.35 -27.36
N ARG A 247 -12.05 -8.09 -28.48
CA ARG A 247 -11.12 -7.87 -29.61
C ARG A 247 -11.25 -6.48 -30.24
N LYS A 248 -12.47 -5.95 -30.36
CA LYS A 248 -12.71 -4.59 -30.84
C LYS A 248 -12.15 -3.55 -29.86
N PHE A 249 -12.34 -3.76 -28.56
CA PHE A 249 -11.80 -2.88 -27.52
C PHE A 249 -10.27 -2.85 -27.58
N ILE A 250 -9.63 -4.01 -27.54
CA ILE A 250 -8.17 -4.15 -27.62
C ILE A 250 -7.61 -3.46 -28.87
N THR A 251 -8.29 -3.58 -30.02
CA THR A 251 -7.84 -2.98 -31.28
C THR A 251 -8.00 -1.46 -31.28
N LYS A 252 -8.98 -0.89 -30.59
CA LYS A 252 -9.36 0.52 -30.66
C LYS A 252 -8.78 1.36 -29.50
N ALA A 253 -8.49 0.76 -28.37
CA ALA A 253 -8.08 1.46 -27.16
C ALA A 253 -6.59 1.92 -27.07
N PRO A 254 -5.64 1.41 -27.87
CA PRO A 254 -4.25 1.81 -27.71
C PRO A 254 -3.99 3.27 -28.14
N GLY A 255 -3.44 4.05 -27.21
CA GLY A 255 -3.00 5.43 -27.44
C GLY A 255 -3.88 6.49 -26.77
N ALA A 256 -3.26 7.60 -26.39
CA ALA A 256 -3.90 8.65 -25.60
C ALA A 256 -5.13 9.28 -26.27
N LEU A 257 -5.09 9.52 -27.59
CA LEU A 257 -6.21 10.10 -28.31
C LEU A 257 -7.36 9.11 -28.48
N ALA A 258 -7.07 7.85 -28.74
CA ALA A 258 -8.10 6.80 -28.82
C ALA A 258 -8.75 6.58 -27.45
N SER A 259 -7.99 6.60 -26.37
CA SER A 259 -8.50 6.55 -25.02
C SER A 259 -9.42 7.74 -24.72
N HIS A 260 -9.05 8.95 -25.16
CA HIS A 260 -9.90 10.13 -25.01
C HIS A 260 -11.25 9.99 -25.72
N GLU A 261 -11.27 9.43 -26.94
CA GLU A 261 -12.53 9.14 -27.66
C GLU A 261 -13.38 8.11 -26.92
N TRP A 262 -12.73 7.07 -26.41
CA TRP A 262 -13.41 6.05 -25.62
C TRP A 262 -14.08 6.62 -24.37
N TRP A 263 -13.34 7.45 -23.59
CA TRP A 263 -13.87 8.13 -22.40
C TRP A 263 -15.03 9.08 -22.73
N ARG A 264 -14.97 9.78 -23.86
CA ARG A 264 -16.05 10.64 -24.34
C ARG A 264 -17.32 9.84 -24.63
N ASP A 265 -17.18 8.65 -25.17
CA ASP A 265 -18.30 7.76 -25.49
C ASP A 265 -18.85 7.04 -24.23
N HIS A 266 -18.11 7.07 -23.12
CA HIS A 266 -18.50 6.49 -21.83
C HIS A 266 -18.50 7.54 -20.69
N PRO A 267 -19.29 8.62 -20.80
CA PRO A 267 -19.21 9.76 -19.86
C PRO A 267 -19.60 9.38 -18.43
N LYS A 268 -20.37 8.32 -18.23
CA LYS A 268 -20.74 7.84 -16.89
C LYS A 268 -19.54 7.39 -16.07
N PHE A 269 -18.51 6.81 -16.69
CA PHE A 269 -17.29 6.44 -15.98
C PHE A 269 -16.56 7.66 -15.42
N THR A 270 -16.58 8.76 -16.13
CA THR A 270 -15.90 9.99 -15.73
C THR A 270 -16.37 10.47 -14.36
N GLU A 271 -17.68 10.39 -14.09
CA GLU A 271 -18.24 10.81 -12.81
C GLU A 271 -17.73 9.92 -11.65
N TRP A 272 -17.76 8.60 -11.82
CA TRP A 272 -17.25 7.65 -10.82
C TRP A 272 -15.74 7.82 -10.59
N TYR A 273 -14.97 7.91 -11.67
CA TYR A 273 -13.53 8.07 -11.62
C TYR A 273 -13.14 9.40 -10.95
N SER A 274 -13.77 10.51 -11.36
CA SER A 274 -13.53 11.84 -10.80
C SER A 274 -13.87 11.91 -9.31
N PHE A 275 -14.95 11.26 -8.89
CA PHE A 275 -15.31 11.17 -7.48
C PHE A 275 -14.22 10.46 -6.68
N LYS A 276 -13.76 9.30 -7.12
CA LYS A 276 -12.68 8.56 -6.43
C LYS A 276 -11.41 9.38 -6.31
N GLN A 277 -10.99 10.00 -7.39
CA GLN A 277 -9.79 10.85 -7.38
C GLN A 277 -9.96 12.04 -6.43
N ALA A 278 -11.07 12.75 -6.48
CA ALA A 278 -11.34 13.89 -5.62
C ALA A 278 -11.36 13.49 -4.13
N ALA A 279 -11.98 12.35 -3.80
CA ALA A 279 -12.07 11.85 -2.43
C ALA A 279 -10.68 11.49 -1.86
N VAL A 280 -9.87 10.75 -2.62
CA VAL A 280 -8.52 10.36 -2.20
C VAL A 280 -7.61 11.59 -2.11
N GLU A 281 -7.64 12.48 -3.10
CA GLU A 281 -6.86 13.72 -3.13
C GLU A 281 -7.19 14.62 -1.93
N TRP A 282 -8.47 14.80 -1.65
CA TRP A 282 -8.93 15.58 -0.50
C TRP A 282 -8.44 14.98 0.81
N SER A 283 -8.59 13.67 1.00
CA SER A 283 -8.21 13.00 2.24
C SER A 283 -6.70 13.09 2.50
N VAL A 284 -5.88 12.85 1.46
CA VAL A 284 -4.41 12.90 1.59
C VAL A 284 -3.93 14.34 1.76
N SER A 285 -4.41 15.28 0.93
CA SER A 285 -3.97 16.67 0.99
C SER A 285 -4.40 17.38 2.28
N SER A 286 -5.59 17.06 2.80
CA SER A 286 -6.06 17.59 4.09
C SER A 286 -5.22 17.04 5.24
N SER A 287 -4.90 15.75 5.24
CA SER A 287 -4.00 15.14 6.22
C SER A 287 -2.61 15.79 6.16
N TYR A 288 -2.04 15.92 4.97
CA TYR A 288 -0.72 16.55 4.77
C TYR A 288 -0.69 17.97 5.31
N ARG A 289 -1.64 18.83 4.87
CA ARG A 289 -1.69 20.24 5.30
C ARG A 289 -1.85 20.38 6.81
N GLY A 290 -2.76 19.60 7.40
CA GLY A 290 -2.97 19.63 8.84
C GLY A 290 -1.74 19.14 9.64
N VAL A 291 -1.04 18.11 9.16
CA VAL A 291 0.22 17.69 9.78
C VAL A 291 1.27 18.79 9.68
N LYS A 292 1.47 19.38 8.51
CA LYS A 292 2.46 20.45 8.29
C LYS A 292 2.18 21.74 9.05
N GLU A 293 0.92 22.04 9.33
CA GLU A 293 0.52 23.19 10.17
C GLU A 293 1.07 23.07 11.60
N HIS A 294 1.07 21.85 12.15
CA HIS A 294 1.51 21.60 13.52
C HIS A 294 2.95 21.10 13.62
N LEU A 295 3.43 20.43 12.60
CA LEU A 295 4.73 19.73 12.54
C LEU A 295 5.42 20.02 11.20
N PRO A 296 5.88 21.27 10.96
CA PRO A 296 6.39 21.69 9.64
C PRO A 296 7.60 20.90 9.18
N ASP A 297 8.44 20.44 10.10
CA ASP A 297 9.68 19.72 9.81
C ASP A 297 9.48 18.20 9.63
N LEU A 298 8.32 17.66 10.03
CA LEU A 298 8.02 16.24 9.87
C LEU A 298 7.88 15.90 8.39
N GLN A 299 8.65 14.92 7.90
CA GLN A 299 8.48 14.43 6.54
C GLN A 299 7.18 13.65 6.42
N VAL A 300 6.39 13.91 5.37
CA VAL A 300 5.12 13.23 5.16
C VAL A 300 5.11 12.56 3.79
N GLY A 301 5.03 11.25 3.79
CA GLY A 301 4.88 10.42 2.60
C GLY A 301 3.46 9.86 2.47
N ASN A 302 3.11 9.41 1.27
CA ASN A 302 1.86 8.70 1.02
C ASN A 302 2.11 7.40 0.26
N SER A 303 1.59 6.30 0.79
CA SER A 303 1.52 5.05 0.04
C SER A 303 0.46 5.17 -1.06
N SER A 304 0.83 4.72 -2.24
CA SER A 304 -0.04 4.65 -3.41
C SER A 304 0.08 3.29 -4.07
N ARG A 305 -0.57 3.13 -5.20
CA ARG A 305 -0.46 1.93 -6.02
C ARG A 305 0.35 2.24 -7.28
N LEU A 306 0.65 1.22 -8.07
CA LEU A 306 1.31 1.44 -9.36
C LEU A 306 0.35 2.11 -10.36
N PRO A 307 0.88 2.75 -11.40
CA PRO A 307 0.10 3.52 -12.37
C PRO A 307 -1.09 2.77 -12.97
N PHE A 308 -0.95 1.47 -13.24
CA PHE A 308 -2.05 0.67 -13.79
C PHE A 308 -3.25 0.58 -12.83
N ALA A 309 -3.03 0.61 -11.52
CA ALA A 309 -4.08 0.50 -10.52
C ALA A 309 -4.63 1.87 -10.05
N GLU A 310 -4.00 2.99 -10.43
CA GLU A 310 -4.45 4.33 -10.02
C GLU A 310 -5.92 4.60 -10.39
N PRO A 311 -6.42 4.25 -11.59
CA PRO A 311 -7.83 4.44 -11.95
C PRO A 311 -8.80 3.68 -11.04
N LEU A 312 -8.40 2.53 -10.53
CA LEU A 312 -9.21 1.72 -9.64
C LEU A 312 -9.22 2.27 -8.21
N THR A 313 -8.07 2.72 -7.74
CA THR A 313 -7.85 3.14 -6.34
C THR A 313 -8.22 4.59 -6.06
N GLY A 314 -8.38 5.42 -7.09
CA GLY A 314 -8.59 6.86 -6.97
C GLY A 314 -7.31 7.66 -6.73
N HIS A 315 -6.15 7.03 -6.76
CA HIS A 315 -4.89 7.77 -6.68
C HIS A 315 -4.61 8.55 -7.97
N ASN A 316 -3.93 9.67 -7.79
CA ASN A 316 -3.26 10.42 -8.85
C ASN A 316 -1.90 10.86 -8.30
N THR A 317 -0.88 10.05 -8.53
CA THR A 317 0.46 10.30 -8.00
C THR A 317 1.05 11.60 -8.55
N THR A 318 0.72 11.96 -9.79
CA THR A 318 1.19 13.21 -10.41
C THR A 318 0.64 14.44 -9.69
N SER A 319 -0.64 14.47 -9.31
CA SER A 319 -1.21 15.60 -8.58
C SER A 319 -0.58 15.80 -7.21
N LYS A 320 -0.22 14.71 -6.55
CA LYS A 320 0.41 14.71 -5.22
C LYS A 320 1.81 15.31 -5.19
N GLN A 321 2.50 15.42 -6.34
CA GLN A 321 3.78 16.11 -6.41
C GLN A 321 3.74 17.56 -5.90
N GLN A 322 2.56 18.17 -5.88
CA GLN A 322 2.39 19.56 -5.49
C GLN A 322 2.54 19.79 -3.98
N TYR A 323 2.37 18.73 -3.18
CA TYR A 323 2.35 18.89 -1.72
C TYR A 323 3.06 17.79 -0.94
N ILE A 324 2.88 16.49 -1.24
CA ILE A 324 3.49 15.40 -0.44
C ILE A 324 5.01 15.41 -0.56
N ASP A 325 5.75 15.14 0.53
CA ASP A 325 7.22 15.20 0.51
C ASP A 325 7.84 14.04 -0.29
N PHE A 326 7.26 12.84 -0.22
CA PHE A 326 7.66 11.68 -1.03
C PHE A 326 6.50 10.70 -1.24
N GLN A 327 6.62 9.91 -2.30
CA GLN A 327 5.64 8.91 -2.71
C GLN A 327 6.17 7.51 -2.44
N GLN A 328 5.31 6.65 -1.92
CA GLN A 328 5.67 5.29 -1.54
C GLN A 328 4.71 4.28 -2.19
N PRO A 329 4.83 4.07 -3.51
CA PRO A 329 3.98 3.11 -4.19
C PRO A 329 4.26 1.69 -3.71
N LYS A 330 3.21 0.88 -3.60
CA LYS A 330 3.33 -0.53 -3.22
C LYS A 330 3.71 -1.36 -4.44
N GLN A 331 4.99 -1.65 -4.56
CA GLN A 331 5.55 -2.53 -5.59
C GLN A 331 5.79 -3.91 -4.98
N TYR A 332 4.71 -4.63 -4.71
CA TYR A 332 4.77 -5.98 -4.17
C TYR A 332 4.77 -6.98 -5.31
N TRP A 333 5.94 -7.49 -5.65
CA TRP A 333 6.18 -8.27 -6.85
C TRP A 333 5.95 -9.78 -6.70
N TRP A 334 5.43 -10.22 -5.58
CA TRP A 334 5.13 -11.64 -5.35
C TRP A 334 4.02 -12.19 -6.25
N SER A 335 4.08 -13.52 -6.49
CA SER A 335 3.24 -14.21 -7.48
C SER A 335 1.86 -14.61 -6.99
N GLY A 336 1.61 -14.64 -5.68
CA GLY A 336 0.35 -15.15 -5.15
C GLY A 336 -0.39 -14.14 -4.28
N GLY A 337 -1.62 -14.47 -3.92
CA GLY A 337 -2.43 -13.70 -2.99
C GLY A 337 -2.90 -12.35 -3.51
N VAL A 338 -3.22 -11.46 -2.57
CA VAL A 338 -3.61 -10.07 -2.84
C VAL A 338 -2.42 -9.12 -2.66
N ALA A 339 -2.58 -7.89 -3.11
CA ALA A 339 -1.57 -6.83 -3.05
C ALA A 339 -0.27 -7.10 -3.85
N GLY A 340 -0.02 -8.32 -4.28
CA GLY A 340 1.07 -8.65 -5.19
C GLY A 340 0.68 -8.45 -6.64
N PHE A 341 1.58 -7.85 -7.45
CA PHE A 341 1.23 -7.53 -8.84
C PHE A 341 0.85 -8.75 -9.63
N ARG A 342 1.63 -9.82 -9.51
CA ARG A 342 1.38 -11.04 -10.27
C ARG A 342 0.08 -11.70 -9.79
N GLY A 343 -0.08 -11.96 -8.50
CA GLY A 343 -1.26 -12.59 -7.94
C GLY A 343 -2.54 -11.78 -8.14
N THR A 344 -2.49 -10.47 -7.96
CA THR A 344 -3.66 -9.61 -8.19
C THR A 344 -4.09 -9.61 -9.65
N ILE A 345 -3.15 -9.61 -10.59
CA ILE A 345 -3.47 -9.69 -12.03
C ILE A 345 -4.11 -11.03 -12.38
N VAL A 346 -3.58 -12.15 -11.85
CA VAL A 346 -4.21 -13.48 -12.02
C VAL A 346 -5.66 -13.44 -11.56
N ASN A 347 -5.90 -12.92 -10.35
CA ASN A 347 -7.26 -12.83 -9.81
C ASN A 347 -8.20 -11.95 -10.67
N TRP A 348 -7.68 -10.87 -11.24
CA TRP A 348 -8.44 -10.03 -12.16
C TRP A 348 -8.79 -10.76 -13.46
N VAL A 349 -7.83 -11.43 -14.08
CA VAL A 349 -8.06 -12.18 -15.32
C VAL A 349 -9.03 -13.32 -15.09
N ASP A 350 -8.83 -14.11 -14.04
CA ASP A 350 -9.78 -15.16 -13.64
C ASP A 350 -11.20 -14.60 -13.42
N THR A 351 -11.30 -13.42 -12.82
CA THR A 351 -12.57 -12.77 -12.56
C THR A 351 -13.25 -12.32 -13.85
N LEU A 352 -12.49 -11.76 -14.80
CA LEU A 352 -13.03 -11.39 -16.11
C LEU A 352 -13.56 -12.61 -16.87
N VAL A 353 -12.85 -13.74 -16.79
CA VAL A 353 -13.32 -15.01 -17.39
C VAL A 353 -14.59 -15.51 -16.69
N ASP A 354 -14.62 -15.50 -15.35
CA ASP A 354 -15.80 -15.94 -14.59
C ASP A 354 -17.04 -15.05 -14.82
N TRP A 355 -16.86 -13.77 -15.10
CA TRP A 355 -17.96 -12.86 -15.39
C TRP A 355 -18.45 -12.92 -16.84
N ASN A 356 -17.64 -13.47 -17.75
CA ASN A 356 -17.91 -13.40 -19.19
C ASN A 356 -17.61 -14.74 -19.87
N ASP A 357 -18.61 -15.57 -20.04
CA ASP A 357 -18.50 -16.96 -20.57
C ASP A 357 -17.76 -17.10 -21.91
N ASP A 358 -17.74 -16.04 -22.72
CA ASP A 358 -17.10 -16.02 -24.03
C ASP A 358 -15.59 -15.65 -23.99
N LEU A 359 -15.06 -15.30 -22.82
CA LEU A 359 -13.65 -14.97 -22.69
C LEU A 359 -12.83 -16.20 -22.25
N ASP A 360 -11.75 -16.46 -22.95
CA ASP A 360 -10.67 -17.31 -22.47
C ASP A 360 -9.62 -16.47 -21.71
N HIS A 361 -8.70 -17.13 -21.02
CA HIS A 361 -7.67 -16.45 -20.23
C HIS A 361 -6.70 -15.62 -21.09
N ASP A 362 -6.42 -16.05 -22.33
CA ASP A 362 -5.52 -15.31 -23.22
C ASP A 362 -6.16 -13.97 -23.62
N LEU A 363 -7.41 -14.00 -24.05
CA LEU A 363 -8.13 -12.80 -24.44
C LEU A 363 -8.42 -11.90 -23.24
N ALA A 364 -8.73 -12.46 -22.07
CA ALA A 364 -8.91 -11.71 -20.84
C ALA A 364 -7.62 -11.05 -20.36
N SER A 365 -6.46 -11.69 -20.57
CA SER A 365 -5.15 -11.12 -20.29
C SER A 365 -4.84 -9.93 -21.19
N GLU A 366 -5.05 -10.04 -22.51
CA GLU A 366 -4.89 -8.91 -23.43
C GLU A 366 -5.85 -7.76 -23.11
N LEU A 367 -7.09 -8.09 -22.75
CA LEU A 367 -8.10 -7.13 -22.35
C LEU A 367 -7.67 -6.37 -21.09
N PHE A 368 -7.21 -7.08 -20.05
CA PHE A 368 -6.67 -6.49 -18.83
C PHE A 368 -5.49 -5.56 -19.15
N GLY A 369 -4.52 -6.05 -19.90
CA GLY A 369 -3.35 -5.27 -20.32
C GLY A 369 -3.72 -3.98 -21.02
N THR A 370 -4.72 -4.03 -21.90
CA THR A 370 -5.22 -2.87 -22.65
C THR A 370 -5.99 -1.91 -21.75
N MET A 371 -6.86 -2.39 -20.87
CA MET A 371 -7.66 -1.55 -19.96
C MET A 371 -6.79 -0.76 -18.99
N PHE A 372 -5.73 -1.37 -18.50
CA PHE A 372 -4.94 -0.83 -17.39
C PHE A 372 -3.54 -0.35 -17.80
N ASP A 373 -3.25 -0.33 -19.09
CA ASP A 373 -1.91 0.04 -19.61
C ASP A 373 -0.80 -0.75 -18.92
N TYR A 374 -1.01 -2.05 -18.80
CA TYR A 374 -0.06 -3.00 -18.21
C TYR A 374 0.45 -3.96 -19.31
N PRO A 375 1.76 -4.22 -19.40
CA PRO A 375 2.34 -5.01 -20.48
C PRO A 375 2.05 -6.53 -20.31
N LEU A 376 0.79 -6.89 -20.43
CA LEU A 376 0.28 -8.25 -20.41
C LEU A 376 -0.30 -8.54 -21.79
N THR A 377 0.23 -9.52 -22.49
CA THR A 377 -0.15 -9.87 -23.85
C THR A 377 -0.38 -11.37 -23.96
N ALA A 378 -0.98 -11.83 -25.06
CA ALA A 378 -1.15 -13.26 -25.34
C ALA A 378 0.20 -14.02 -25.46
N SER A 379 1.28 -13.31 -25.82
CA SER A 379 2.64 -13.88 -25.82
C SER A 379 3.24 -14.01 -24.42
N TYR A 380 2.61 -13.43 -23.41
CA TYR A 380 2.98 -13.50 -22.00
C TYR A 380 1.77 -13.95 -21.18
N PRO A 381 1.41 -15.26 -21.26
CA PRO A 381 0.17 -15.75 -20.69
C PRO A 381 0.16 -15.67 -19.16
N ILE A 382 -1.04 -15.53 -18.60
CA ILE A 382 -1.26 -15.43 -17.16
C ILE A 382 -0.69 -16.63 -16.38
N SER A 383 -0.57 -17.80 -17.03
CA SER A 383 0.04 -19.00 -16.45
C SER A 383 1.45 -18.73 -15.93
N ASP A 384 2.20 -17.83 -16.56
CA ASP A 384 3.57 -17.49 -16.17
C ASP A 384 3.60 -16.66 -14.89
N TYR A 385 2.49 -16.04 -14.52
CA TYR A 385 2.36 -15.27 -13.29
C TYR A 385 2.25 -16.14 -12.04
N ASN A 386 1.96 -17.41 -12.15
CA ASN A 386 1.89 -18.36 -11.03
C ASN A 386 3.21 -19.08 -10.74
N GLY A 387 4.19 -18.98 -11.65
CA GLY A 387 5.53 -19.58 -11.52
C GLY A 387 6.60 -18.57 -11.10
N GLU A 388 7.86 -18.91 -11.36
CA GLU A 388 8.98 -17.97 -11.26
C GLU A 388 8.83 -16.84 -12.30
N ALA A 389 9.28 -15.65 -11.94
CA ALA A 389 9.23 -14.51 -12.83
C ALA A 389 10.23 -14.69 -13.98
N THR A 390 9.79 -14.45 -15.22
CA THR A 390 10.64 -14.56 -16.41
C THR A 390 11.46 -13.28 -16.61
N ASP A 391 12.55 -13.38 -17.35
CA ASP A 391 13.37 -12.21 -17.75
C ASP A 391 12.53 -11.18 -18.52
N GLU A 392 11.59 -11.64 -19.34
CA GLU A 392 10.68 -10.75 -20.09
C GLU A 392 9.82 -9.92 -19.15
N TRP A 393 9.29 -10.53 -18.08
CA TRP A 393 8.47 -9.79 -17.11
C TRP A 393 9.28 -8.69 -16.42
N PHE A 394 10.53 -8.95 -16.02
CA PHE A 394 11.40 -7.94 -15.42
C PHE A 394 11.68 -6.79 -16.38
N THR A 395 12.03 -7.12 -17.62
CA THR A 395 12.42 -6.13 -18.65
C THR A 395 11.24 -5.39 -19.27
N THR A 396 10.02 -5.86 -19.06
CA THR A 396 8.79 -5.20 -19.51
C THR A 396 8.01 -4.60 -18.33
N ALA A 397 7.28 -5.41 -17.56
CA ALA A 397 6.36 -4.94 -16.53
C ALA A 397 7.07 -4.18 -15.39
N VAL A 398 8.15 -4.74 -14.83
CA VAL A 398 8.89 -4.07 -13.74
C VAL A 398 9.49 -2.77 -14.24
N ARG A 399 10.15 -2.80 -15.38
CA ARG A 399 10.80 -1.61 -15.98
C ARG A 399 9.78 -0.52 -16.30
N ASP A 400 8.70 -0.86 -17.01
CA ASP A 400 7.66 0.08 -17.43
C ASP A 400 6.99 0.73 -16.23
N GLN A 401 6.49 -0.07 -15.28
CA GLN A 401 5.78 0.46 -14.12
C GLN A 401 6.71 1.28 -13.20
N THR A 402 7.98 0.88 -13.08
CA THR A 402 8.97 1.68 -12.32
C THR A 402 9.25 3.02 -13.00
N ALA A 403 9.44 3.04 -14.32
CA ALA A 403 9.69 4.27 -15.06
C ALA A 403 8.50 5.24 -14.97
N LYS A 404 7.26 4.74 -15.18
CA LYS A 404 6.03 5.52 -15.04
C LYS A 404 5.89 6.09 -13.63
N MET A 405 6.10 5.25 -12.61
CA MET A 405 5.93 5.67 -11.22
C MET A 405 6.99 6.67 -10.78
N LEU A 406 8.24 6.51 -11.23
CA LEU A 406 9.31 7.45 -10.96
C LEU A 406 9.00 8.83 -11.56
N ALA A 407 8.50 8.87 -12.79
CA ALA A 407 8.06 10.11 -13.45
C ALA A 407 6.86 10.72 -12.71
N ASN A 408 5.85 9.92 -12.38
CA ASN A 408 4.64 10.37 -11.67
C ASN A 408 4.94 10.85 -10.24
N SER A 409 6.02 10.38 -9.61
CA SER A 409 6.45 10.84 -8.28
C SER A 409 7.22 12.16 -8.28
N GLY A 410 7.57 12.69 -9.46
CA GLY A 410 8.42 13.88 -9.56
C GLY A 410 9.90 13.59 -9.43
N GLY A 411 10.31 12.39 -9.73
CA GLY A 411 11.69 11.95 -9.81
C GLY A 411 12.22 11.25 -8.55
N GLN A 412 13.47 10.85 -8.64
CA GLN A 412 14.17 9.96 -7.72
C GLN A 412 14.11 10.35 -6.23
N LYS A 413 14.21 11.64 -5.93
CA LYS A 413 14.25 12.13 -4.53
C LYS A 413 12.91 11.94 -3.80
N ARG A 414 11.82 11.87 -4.55
CA ARG A 414 10.45 11.75 -4.03
C ARG A 414 9.88 10.34 -4.16
N TYR A 415 10.65 9.42 -4.69
CA TYR A 415 10.23 8.05 -4.93
C TYR A 415 10.87 7.09 -3.93
N MET A 416 10.07 6.37 -3.16
CA MET A 416 10.49 5.41 -2.15
C MET A 416 9.51 4.22 -2.13
N PRO A 417 9.57 3.34 -3.14
CA PRO A 417 8.58 2.25 -3.25
C PRO A 417 8.69 1.24 -2.11
N TRP A 418 7.56 0.67 -1.74
CA TRP A 418 7.52 -0.56 -0.99
C TRP A 418 7.93 -1.72 -1.90
N VAL A 419 8.94 -2.47 -1.52
CA VAL A 419 9.34 -3.72 -2.17
C VAL A 419 8.99 -4.87 -1.24
N GLY A 420 7.97 -5.66 -1.60
CA GLY A 420 7.56 -6.80 -0.81
C GLY A 420 8.55 -7.95 -0.98
N LEU A 421 9.08 -8.44 0.13
CA LEU A 421 9.99 -9.59 0.15
C LEU A 421 9.24 -10.89 0.35
N GLU A 422 8.06 -10.83 0.99
CA GLU A 422 7.21 -11.98 1.23
C GLU A 422 5.75 -11.56 1.38
N HIS A 423 4.82 -12.49 1.18
CA HIS A 423 3.40 -12.30 1.38
C HIS A 423 2.89 -13.23 2.49
N PHE A 424 2.86 -12.71 3.73
CA PHE A 424 2.30 -13.38 4.91
C PHE A 424 2.76 -14.84 5.09
N GLY A 425 4.06 -15.10 4.86
CA GLY A 425 4.65 -16.43 5.04
C GLY A 425 4.40 -17.42 3.91
N SER A 426 3.73 -17.04 2.83
CA SER A 426 3.34 -17.97 1.75
C SER A 426 4.06 -17.77 0.42
N ASN A 427 4.40 -16.53 0.08
CA ASN A 427 5.01 -16.20 -1.21
C ASN A 427 6.25 -15.34 -0.99
N TRP A 428 7.41 -15.96 -1.15
CA TRP A 428 8.71 -15.32 -0.96
C TRP A 428 9.32 -14.96 -2.31
N LEU A 429 9.89 -13.75 -2.40
CA LEU A 429 10.85 -13.50 -3.46
C LEU A 429 12.10 -14.36 -3.20
N THR A 430 12.60 -15.00 -4.24
CA THR A 430 13.91 -15.62 -4.20
C THR A 430 15.01 -14.56 -4.25
N ALA A 431 16.21 -14.88 -3.81
CA ALA A 431 17.35 -13.98 -3.93
C ALA A 431 17.62 -13.55 -5.38
N SER A 432 17.45 -14.49 -6.33
CA SER A 432 17.60 -14.21 -7.77
C SER A 432 16.53 -13.24 -8.29
N GLU A 433 15.27 -13.42 -7.89
CA GLU A 433 14.18 -12.49 -8.27
C GLU A 433 14.40 -11.10 -7.66
N LEU A 434 14.82 -11.01 -6.39
CA LEU A 434 15.13 -9.71 -5.77
C LEU A 434 16.31 -9.03 -6.47
N ASP A 435 17.39 -9.77 -6.76
CA ASP A 435 18.55 -9.23 -7.47
C ASP A 435 18.14 -8.65 -8.82
N ARG A 436 17.36 -9.40 -9.59
CA ARG A 436 16.86 -8.99 -10.90
C ARG A 436 15.91 -7.79 -10.81
N LEU A 437 15.02 -7.80 -9.81
CA LEU A 437 14.12 -6.69 -9.53
C LEU A 437 14.87 -5.39 -9.28
N LEU A 438 15.84 -5.41 -8.36
CA LEU A 438 16.62 -4.23 -8.00
C LEU A 438 17.47 -3.74 -9.18
N GLU A 439 18.03 -4.65 -9.97
CA GLU A 439 18.75 -4.28 -11.20
C GLU A 439 17.86 -3.49 -12.17
N GLU A 440 16.65 -4.00 -12.46
CA GLU A 440 15.74 -3.33 -13.39
C GLU A 440 15.22 -2.00 -12.84
N MET A 441 14.84 -1.95 -11.57
CA MET A 441 14.40 -0.70 -10.94
C MET A 441 15.52 0.35 -10.91
N GLN A 442 16.75 -0.05 -10.57
CA GLN A 442 17.92 0.83 -10.57
C GLN A 442 18.27 1.31 -11.98
N SER A 443 18.08 0.48 -13.01
CA SER A 443 18.27 0.87 -14.40
C SER A 443 17.37 2.04 -14.83
N GLN A 444 16.22 2.19 -14.18
CA GLN A 444 15.30 3.32 -14.37
C GLN A 444 15.65 4.53 -13.49
N GLY A 445 16.67 4.45 -12.66
CA GLY A 445 17.11 5.53 -11.76
C GLY A 445 16.50 5.50 -10.38
N ALA A 446 15.80 4.44 -10.00
CA ALA A 446 15.34 4.28 -8.62
C ALA A 446 16.53 3.97 -7.71
N THR A 447 16.65 4.68 -6.58
CA THR A 447 17.79 4.55 -5.64
C THR A 447 17.37 4.39 -4.20
N ARG A 448 16.09 4.52 -3.89
CA ARG A 448 15.57 4.41 -2.53
C ARG A 448 14.44 3.40 -2.53
N TYR A 449 14.47 2.46 -1.58
CA TYR A 449 13.53 1.35 -1.50
C TYR A 449 13.14 1.10 -0.06
N CYS A 450 11.87 0.81 0.20
CA CYS A 450 11.41 0.35 1.49
C CYS A 450 11.12 -1.16 1.41
N PHE A 451 12.01 -1.96 1.95
CA PHE A 451 11.87 -3.40 2.00
C PHE A 451 10.82 -3.82 3.04
N PHE A 452 9.87 -4.58 2.59
CA PHE A 452 8.76 -5.05 3.39
C PHE A 452 8.83 -6.58 3.46
N ILE A 453 9.27 -7.21 4.52
CA ILE A 453 9.35 -6.80 5.92
C ILE A 453 10.55 -7.46 6.59
N TYR A 454 11.18 -6.79 7.58
CA TYR A 454 12.35 -7.28 8.31
C TYR A 454 12.15 -8.67 8.94
N ASN A 455 11.02 -8.87 9.62
CA ASN A 455 10.75 -10.08 10.42
C ASN A 455 10.80 -11.39 9.60
N SER A 456 10.85 -11.31 8.29
CA SER A 456 10.75 -12.43 7.38
C SER A 456 11.94 -12.55 6.43
N ILE A 457 13.04 -11.81 6.66
CA ILE A 457 14.18 -11.80 5.76
C ILE A 457 15.04 -13.04 5.97
N LYS A 458 15.24 -13.79 4.88
CA LYS A 458 16.15 -14.93 4.84
C LYS A 458 17.60 -14.47 4.62
N PRO A 459 18.60 -15.27 5.06
CA PRO A 459 20.02 -14.90 4.90
C PRO A 459 20.41 -14.50 3.47
N GLU A 460 19.96 -15.27 2.48
CA GLU A 460 20.25 -15.02 1.06
C GLU A 460 19.65 -13.70 0.54
N ILE A 461 18.56 -13.25 1.12
CA ILE A 461 17.95 -11.95 0.81
C ILE A 461 18.78 -10.80 1.40
N TRP A 462 19.32 -10.98 2.61
CA TRP A 462 20.25 -10.03 3.21
C TRP A 462 21.50 -9.82 2.35
N ASP A 463 22.04 -10.86 1.75
CA ASP A 463 23.21 -10.76 0.88
C ASP A 463 22.92 -9.90 -0.36
N VAL A 464 21.73 -10.04 -0.94
CA VAL A 464 21.29 -9.18 -2.05
C VAL A 464 21.14 -7.73 -1.59
N ILE A 465 20.48 -7.46 -0.46
CA ILE A 465 20.33 -6.10 0.07
C ILE A 465 21.69 -5.45 0.29
N ARG A 466 22.62 -6.14 0.94
CA ARG A 466 24.00 -5.66 1.18
C ARG A 466 24.72 -5.33 -0.12
N LYS A 467 24.65 -6.20 -1.12
CA LYS A 467 25.25 -5.97 -2.44
C LYS A 467 24.87 -4.61 -3.03
N TYR A 468 23.60 -4.24 -2.99
CA TYR A 468 23.12 -3.00 -3.59
C TYR A 468 23.27 -1.77 -2.68
N SER A 469 23.40 -1.95 -1.37
CA SER A 469 23.47 -0.84 -0.41
C SER A 469 24.89 -0.34 -0.17
N THR A 470 25.90 -1.17 -0.44
CA THR A 470 27.32 -0.90 -0.15
C THR A 470 28.18 -0.68 -1.37
N GLU A 471 27.70 -1.03 -2.59
CA GLU A 471 28.39 -0.80 -3.87
C GLU A 471 28.06 0.56 -4.47
#